data_90f18107a4903452952251cde9a81f82
#
_entry.id   90f18107a4903452952251cde9a81f82
#
_cell.length_a   1.000
_cell.length_b   1.000
_cell.length_c   1.000
_cell.angle_alpha   90.00
_cell.angle_beta   90.00
_cell.angle_gamma   90.00
#
_symmetry.space_group_name_H-M   'P 1'
#
loop_
_entity.id
_entity.type
_entity.pdbx_description
1 polymer ?
#
loop_
_entity_poly.entity_id
_entity_poly.type
_entity_poly.pdbx_seq_one_letter_code
_entity_poly.pdbx_strand_id
1 'polypeptide(L)'
;MMRSLLASGLTAVVQLLLLLAIAPLLSGAIKALKARLQIRRGPGIFQTYHDLHKLFRKGMVIPDTASWIFTATPYVLFTTTLIAGLMIPMVSAEAPLSLFGGVLAVVYLLGLGRFFLALGGLDTGSSFGGLGSSREMTIAALAEPAMMLAVFTVAIGTNSTSLSEVARMAIGNYWRFLAPAQMLAFAALFLVLIAETGRIPVDNPATHLELTMIHEAMILEYSGPYLALIEWANSVKQLLLMTLLINAFLPFGLHLEWSIPGALASLGYLLLKLLALAVAVVLVETTNAKMRFFRVPELLAVAFTLAALALVSTFLF
;
A
#
# COMPACT_ATOMS: atom_id res chain seq x y z
N MET A 1 -17.85 -17.25 -23.31
CA MET A 1 -17.55 -15.80 -23.36
C MET A 1 -18.48 -14.96 -22.47
N MET A 2 -19.81 -14.99 -22.60
CA MET A 2 -20.71 -14.18 -21.75
C MET A 2 -20.70 -14.59 -20.27
N ARG A 3 -20.62 -15.88 -19.93
CA ARG A 3 -20.50 -16.37 -18.53
C ARG A 3 -19.14 -15.99 -17.89
N SER A 4 -18.05 -15.97 -18.64
CA SER A 4 -16.73 -15.56 -18.12
C SER A 4 -16.67 -14.05 -17.85
N LEU A 5 -17.28 -13.22 -18.73
CA LEU A 5 -17.38 -11.77 -18.52
C LEU A 5 -18.27 -11.41 -17.32
N LEU A 6 -19.38 -12.13 -17.12
CA LEU A 6 -20.23 -11.93 -15.94
C LEU A 6 -19.51 -12.35 -14.65
N ALA A 7 -18.75 -13.45 -14.67
CA ALA A 7 -17.97 -13.89 -13.53
C ALA A 7 -16.86 -12.89 -13.20
N SER A 8 -16.10 -12.39 -14.19
CA SER A 8 -15.06 -11.37 -13.96
C SER A 8 -15.64 -10.04 -13.46
N GLY A 9 -16.81 -9.62 -13.95
CA GLY A 9 -17.51 -8.45 -13.44
C GLY A 9 -17.95 -8.61 -11.98
N LEU A 10 -18.50 -9.77 -11.62
CA LEU A 10 -18.89 -10.08 -10.23
C LEU A 10 -17.67 -10.10 -9.29
N THR A 11 -16.57 -10.73 -9.71
CA THR A 11 -15.33 -10.76 -8.92
C THR A 11 -14.77 -9.36 -8.73
N ALA A 12 -14.82 -8.49 -9.76
CA ALA A 12 -14.38 -7.10 -9.64
C ALA A 12 -15.18 -6.32 -8.60
N VAL A 13 -16.52 -6.44 -8.63
CA VAL A 13 -17.41 -5.77 -7.67
C VAL A 13 -17.15 -6.29 -6.24
N VAL A 14 -17.06 -7.61 -6.06
CA VAL A 14 -16.77 -8.21 -4.75
C VAL A 14 -15.41 -7.74 -4.24
N GLN A 15 -14.37 -7.75 -5.06
CA GLN A 15 -13.03 -7.31 -4.67
C GLN A 15 -13.01 -5.82 -4.32
N LEU A 16 -13.70 -4.97 -5.07
CA LEU A 16 -13.81 -3.55 -4.78
C LEU A 16 -14.49 -3.29 -3.41
N LEU A 17 -15.59 -3.99 -3.14
CA LEU A 17 -16.28 -3.89 -1.85
C LEU A 17 -15.38 -4.37 -0.69
N LEU A 18 -14.63 -5.46 -0.90
CA LEU A 18 -13.68 -5.97 0.09
C LEU A 18 -12.53 -4.98 0.34
N LEU A 19 -11.97 -4.38 -0.71
CA LEU A 19 -10.95 -3.34 -0.58
C LEU A 19 -11.44 -2.17 0.29
N LEU A 20 -12.63 -1.65 -0.03
CA LEU A 20 -13.22 -0.53 0.68
C LEU A 20 -13.56 -0.88 2.14
N ALA A 21 -13.96 -2.14 2.39
CA ALA A 21 -14.29 -2.59 3.74
C ALA A 21 -13.04 -2.98 4.57
N ILE A 22 -12.10 -3.75 4.02
CA ILE A 22 -10.97 -4.27 4.79
C ILE A 22 -9.91 -3.20 5.07
N ALA A 23 -9.72 -2.22 4.18
CA ALA A 23 -8.67 -1.23 4.32
C ALA A 23 -8.78 -0.38 5.60
N PRO A 24 -9.92 0.24 5.95
CA PRO A 24 -10.06 0.96 7.22
C PRO A 24 -9.98 0.03 8.44
N LEU A 25 -10.46 -1.22 8.31
CA LEU A 25 -10.37 -2.23 9.36
C LEU A 25 -8.91 -2.56 9.70
N LEU A 26 -8.08 -2.79 8.66
CA LEU A 26 -6.66 -3.08 8.82
C LEU A 26 -5.92 -1.91 9.48
N SER A 27 -6.16 -0.68 9.02
CA SER A 27 -5.57 0.53 9.62
C SER A 27 -5.98 0.68 11.09
N GLY A 28 -7.25 0.45 11.42
CA GLY A 28 -7.76 0.45 12.79
C GLY A 28 -7.14 -0.67 13.65
N ALA A 29 -7.00 -1.87 13.10
CA ALA A 29 -6.38 -3.01 13.78
C ALA A 29 -4.90 -2.71 14.11
N ILE A 30 -4.14 -2.14 13.19
CA ILE A 30 -2.74 -1.75 13.42
C ILE A 30 -2.65 -0.69 14.53
N LYS A 31 -3.50 0.36 14.50
CA LYS A 31 -3.56 1.39 15.55
C LYS A 31 -3.89 0.77 16.93
N ALA A 32 -4.86 -0.15 16.98
CA ALA A 32 -5.26 -0.83 18.20
C ALA A 32 -4.16 -1.77 18.74
N LEU A 33 -3.49 -2.54 17.87
CA LEU A 33 -2.38 -3.42 18.23
C LEU A 33 -1.19 -2.60 18.75
N LYS A 34 -0.83 -1.51 18.08
CA LYS A 34 0.24 -0.60 18.51
C LYS A 34 -0.02 -0.06 19.91
N ALA A 35 -1.23 0.40 20.17
CA ALA A 35 -1.59 0.94 21.49
C ALA A 35 -1.49 -0.13 22.59
N ARG A 36 -1.92 -1.37 22.32
CA ARG A 36 -1.81 -2.50 23.27
C ARG A 36 -0.36 -2.84 23.58
N LEU A 37 0.52 -2.91 22.58
CA LEU A 37 1.95 -3.19 22.79
C LEU A 37 2.65 -2.06 23.57
N GLN A 38 2.16 -0.83 23.42
CA GLN A 38 2.65 0.33 24.18
C GLN A 38 2.01 0.46 25.59
N ILE A 39 1.22 -0.54 26.02
CA ILE A 39 0.51 -0.52 27.32
C ILE A 39 -0.38 0.73 27.46
N ARG A 40 -1.00 1.17 26.37
CA ARG A 40 -1.91 2.31 26.33
C ARG A 40 -3.33 1.88 25.97
N ARG A 41 -4.33 2.61 26.46
CA ARG A 41 -5.69 2.50 25.95
C ARG A 41 -5.76 3.17 24.58
N GLY A 42 -5.83 2.36 23.53
CA GLY A 42 -5.90 2.84 22.15
C GLY A 42 -7.33 2.98 21.63
N PRO A 43 -7.47 3.50 20.40
CA PRO A 43 -8.75 3.54 19.72
C PRO A 43 -9.29 2.14 19.45
N GLY A 44 -10.61 2.01 19.31
CA GLY A 44 -11.23 0.78 18.87
C GLY A 44 -10.87 0.44 17.42
N ILE A 45 -10.98 -0.84 17.05
CA ILE A 45 -10.65 -1.31 15.69
C ILE A 45 -11.50 -0.59 14.62
N PHE A 46 -12.75 -0.23 14.95
CA PHE A 46 -13.66 0.47 14.04
C PHE A 46 -13.52 2.00 14.06
N GLN A 47 -12.53 2.54 14.80
CA GLN A 47 -12.36 4.00 14.90
C GLN A 47 -12.17 4.66 13.53
N THR A 48 -11.39 4.04 12.62
CA THR A 48 -11.16 4.58 11.29
C THR A 48 -12.46 4.77 10.49
N TYR A 49 -13.45 3.88 10.66
CA TYR A 49 -14.77 4.06 10.02
C TYR A 49 -15.56 5.22 10.62
N HIS A 50 -15.49 5.39 11.93
CA HIS A 50 -16.15 6.52 12.58
C HIS A 50 -15.52 7.85 12.15
N ASP A 51 -14.18 7.88 12.01
CA ASP A 51 -13.45 9.07 11.54
C ASP A 51 -13.82 9.40 10.09
N LEU A 52 -13.85 8.42 9.19
CA LEU A 52 -14.30 8.60 7.81
C LEU A 52 -15.75 9.10 7.75
N HIS A 53 -16.66 8.46 8.50
CA HIS A 53 -18.05 8.87 8.54
C HIS A 53 -18.22 10.31 9.05
N LYS A 54 -17.47 10.69 10.09
CA LYS A 54 -17.43 12.05 10.62
C LYS A 54 -16.94 13.06 9.58
N LEU A 55 -15.87 12.71 8.84
CA LEU A 55 -15.29 13.58 7.81
C LEU A 55 -16.27 13.80 6.64
N PHE A 56 -16.96 12.75 6.18
CA PHE A 56 -17.98 12.87 5.13
C PHE A 56 -19.19 13.75 5.52
N ARG A 57 -19.44 13.92 6.83
CA ARG A 57 -20.51 14.79 7.35
C ARG A 57 -20.07 16.22 7.63
N LYS A 58 -18.77 16.50 7.62
CA LYS A 58 -18.23 17.84 7.83
C LYS A 58 -18.35 18.71 6.60
N GLY A 59 -18.51 20.01 6.81
CA GLY A 59 -18.37 21.01 5.76
C GLY A 59 -16.95 21.00 5.18
N MET A 60 -16.84 21.37 3.92
CA MET A 60 -15.58 21.46 3.18
C MET A 60 -15.19 22.92 3.02
N VAL A 61 -13.95 23.23 3.28
CA VAL A 61 -13.35 24.54 3.03
C VAL A 61 -12.27 24.37 1.98
N ILE A 62 -12.32 25.18 0.93
CA ILE A 62 -11.34 25.21 -0.15
C ILE A 62 -10.58 26.53 -0.02
N PRO A 63 -9.25 26.53 0.01
CA PRO A 63 -8.44 27.77 0.01
C PRO A 63 -8.69 28.59 -1.26
N ASP A 64 -8.75 29.92 -1.14
CA ASP A 64 -8.95 30.82 -2.29
C ASP A 64 -7.80 30.77 -3.30
N THR A 65 -6.61 30.35 -2.87
CA THR A 65 -5.42 30.17 -3.70
C THR A 65 -5.41 28.86 -4.48
N ALA A 66 -6.28 27.90 -4.13
CA ALA A 66 -6.28 26.58 -4.72
C ALA A 66 -6.84 26.57 -6.16
N SER A 67 -6.19 25.81 -7.05
CA SER A 67 -6.65 25.58 -8.40
C SER A 67 -7.52 24.32 -8.54
N TRP A 68 -7.85 23.94 -9.78
CA TRP A 68 -8.54 22.67 -10.06
C TRP A 68 -7.74 21.42 -9.63
N ILE A 69 -6.41 21.52 -9.50
CA ILE A 69 -5.53 20.42 -9.09
C ILE A 69 -5.89 19.99 -7.65
N PHE A 70 -6.08 20.96 -6.75
CA PHE A 70 -6.47 20.69 -5.36
C PHE A 70 -7.78 19.90 -5.29
N THR A 71 -8.78 20.28 -6.09
CA THR A 71 -10.09 19.62 -6.08
C THR A 71 -10.06 18.25 -6.78
N ALA A 72 -9.23 18.07 -7.80
CA ALA A 72 -9.09 16.80 -8.53
C ALA A 72 -8.28 15.74 -7.76
N THR A 73 -7.27 16.17 -6.98
CA THR A 73 -6.33 15.29 -6.27
C THR A 73 -7.00 14.19 -5.45
N PRO A 74 -7.99 14.44 -4.56
CA PRO A 74 -8.62 13.39 -3.77
C PRO A 74 -9.27 12.31 -4.62
N TYR A 75 -9.90 12.70 -5.74
CA TYR A 75 -10.55 11.77 -6.66
C TYR A 75 -9.54 10.95 -7.44
N VAL A 76 -8.48 11.59 -7.95
CA VAL A 76 -7.41 10.88 -8.68
C VAL A 76 -6.72 9.89 -7.76
N LEU A 77 -6.33 10.31 -6.54
CA LEU A 77 -5.68 9.44 -5.57
C LEU A 77 -6.57 8.23 -5.21
N PHE A 78 -7.84 8.45 -4.94
CA PHE A 78 -8.78 7.39 -4.58
C PHE A 78 -9.02 6.44 -5.75
N THR A 79 -9.23 6.96 -6.96
CA THR A 79 -9.50 6.15 -8.14
C THR A 79 -8.29 5.32 -8.55
N THR A 80 -7.08 5.90 -8.56
CA THR A 80 -5.85 5.16 -8.89
C THR A 80 -5.56 4.04 -7.90
N THR A 81 -5.78 4.26 -6.61
CA THR A 81 -5.63 3.19 -5.60
C THR A 81 -6.67 2.08 -5.79
N LEU A 82 -7.92 2.39 -6.14
CA LEU A 82 -8.94 1.36 -6.41
C LEU A 82 -8.62 0.56 -7.67
N ILE A 83 -8.20 1.21 -8.76
CA ILE A 83 -7.81 0.53 -9.99
C ILE A 83 -6.60 -0.37 -9.73
N ALA A 84 -5.57 0.13 -9.04
CA ALA A 84 -4.43 -0.69 -8.63
C ALA A 84 -4.86 -1.91 -7.81
N GLY A 85 -5.86 -1.74 -6.93
CA GLY A 85 -6.41 -2.81 -6.12
C GLY A 85 -7.12 -3.91 -6.93
N LEU A 86 -7.75 -3.57 -8.03
CA LEU A 86 -8.38 -4.54 -8.92
C LEU A 86 -7.37 -5.35 -9.76
N MET A 87 -6.09 -4.90 -9.81
CA MET A 87 -5.01 -5.61 -10.50
C MET A 87 -4.27 -6.61 -9.59
N ILE A 88 -4.49 -6.57 -8.27
CA ILE A 88 -3.86 -7.47 -7.30
C ILE A 88 -4.84 -8.59 -6.95
N PRO A 89 -4.47 -9.88 -7.08
CA PRO A 89 -5.34 -10.99 -6.72
C PRO A 89 -5.59 -11.01 -5.19
N MET A 90 -6.85 -11.07 -4.75
CA MET A 90 -7.22 -11.11 -3.33
C MET A 90 -8.13 -12.30 -2.99
N VAL A 91 -9.12 -12.56 -3.81
CA VAL A 91 -10.18 -13.54 -3.57
C VAL A 91 -9.92 -14.82 -4.37
N SER A 92 -9.33 -14.69 -5.54
CA SER A 92 -8.91 -15.79 -6.42
C SER A 92 -7.51 -15.53 -6.93
N ALA A 93 -6.86 -16.54 -7.49
CA ALA A 93 -5.54 -16.39 -8.13
C ALA A 93 -5.60 -15.48 -9.37
N GLU A 94 -6.77 -15.29 -9.98
CA GLU A 94 -6.98 -14.36 -11.08
C GLU A 94 -7.49 -13.02 -10.58
N ALA A 95 -6.71 -11.95 -10.84
CA ALA A 95 -7.15 -10.59 -10.57
C ALA A 95 -8.14 -10.13 -11.64
N PRO A 96 -9.19 -9.36 -11.29
CA PRO A 96 -10.21 -8.90 -12.24
C PRO A 96 -9.64 -8.11 -13.43
N LEU A 97 -8.59 -7.29 -13.20
CA LEU A 97 -7.95 -6.48 -14.24
C LEU A 97 -6.56 -7.01 -14.63
N SER A 98 -6.28 -8.30 -14.46
CA SER A 98 -4.97 -8.91 -14.77
C SER A 98 -4.56 -8.75 -16.25
N LEU A 99 -5.51 -8.61 -17.16
CA LEU A 99 -5.26 -8.42 -18.60
C LEU A 99 -4.72 -7.02 -18.94
N PHE A 100 -5.00 -6.01 -18.13
CA PHE A 100 -4.64 -4.62 -18.42
C PHE A 100 -3.28 -4.18 -17.90
N GLY A 101 -2.55 -5.05 -17.21
CA GLY A 101 -1.19 -4.77 -16.76
C GLY A 101 -0.73 -5.70 -15.65
N GLY A 102 0.59 -5.77 -15.51
CA GLY A 102 1.25 -6.50 -14.45
C GLY A 102 1.54 -5.62 -13.24
N VAL A 103 2.46 -6.10 -12.39
CA VAL A 103 2.92 -5.40 -11.19
C VAL A 103 3.41 -3.98 -11.48
N LEU A 104 4.02 -3.75 -12.66
CA LEU A 104 4.49 -2.43 -13.09
C LEU A 104 3.35 -1.41 -13.14
N ALA A 105 2.20 -1.79 -13.69
CA ALA A 105 1.05 -0.90 -13.76
C ALA A 105 0.54 -0.52 -12.36
N VAL A 106 0.58 -1.46 -11.40
CA VAL A 106 0.23 -1.17 -10.00
C VAL A 106 1.15 -0.11 -9.41
N VAL A 107 2.48 -0.25 -9.60
CA VAL A 107 3.47 0.70 -9.10
C VAL A 107 3.24 2.09 -9.70
N TYR A 108 3.07 2.18 -11.02
CA TYR A 108 2.83 3.46 -11.69
C TYR A 108 1.50 4.12 -11.31
N LEU A 109 0.44 3.34 -11.09
CA LEU A 109 -0.84 3.87 -10.60
C LEU A 109 -0.72 4.46 -9.19
N LEU A 110 0.02 3.80 -8.30
CA LEU A 110 0.30 4.33 -6.97
C LEU A 110 1.20 5.57 -7.04
N GLY A 111 2.20 5.58 -7.94
CA GLY A 111 3.03 6.74 -8.23
C GLY A 111 2.23 7.94 -8.76
N LEU A 112 1.28 7.68 -9.68
CA LEU A 112 0.39 8.73 -10.20
C LEU A 112 -0.46 9.37 -9.10
N GLY A 113 -1.04 8.56 -8.21
CA GLY A 113 -1.79 9.07 -7.06
C GLY A 113 -0.93 9.95 -6.15
N ARG A 114 0.30 9.52 -5.85
CA ARG A 114 1.27 10.28 -5.06
C ARG A 114 1.66 11.59 -5.75
N PHE A 115 1.91 11.55 -7.06
CA PHE A 115 2.25 12.74 -7.85
C PHE A 115 1.16 13.81 -7.72
N PHE A 116 -0.10 13.42 -7.91
CA PHE A 116 -1.22 14.34 -7.72
C PHE A 116 -1.33 14.86 -6.28
N LEU A 117 -1.07 14.02 -5.27
CA LEU A 117 -1.09 14.45 -3.87
C LEU A 117 -0.01 15.50 -3.58
N ALA A 118 1.20 15.31 -4.13
CA ALA A 118 2.28 16.29 -4.01
C ALA A 118 1.92 17.60 -4.74
N LEU A 119 1.33 17.51 -5.93
CA LEU A 119 0.84 18.70 -6.64
C LEU A 119 -0.25 19.43 -5.86
N GLY A 120 -1.21 18.70 -5.28
CA GLY A 120 -2.27 19.28 -4.45
C GLY A 120 -1.75 19.98 -3.21
N GLY A 121 -0.68 19.43 -2.58
CA GLY A 121 0.01 20.08 -1.46
C GLY A 121 0.75 21.36 -1.87
N LEU A 122 1.29 21.44 -3.09
CA LEU A 122 1.94 22.62 -3.65
C LEU A 122 0.93 23.67 -4.09
N ASP A 123 -0.22 23.26 -4.62
CA ASP A 123 -1.23 24.12 -5.25
C ASP A 123 -1.81 25.18 -4.32
N THR A 124 -1.86 24.89 -3.02
CA THR A 124 -2.34 25.82 -2.00
C THR A 124 -1.40 26.97 -1.72
N GLY A 125 -0.12 26.88 -2.15
CA GLY A 125 0.92 27.86 -1.85
C GLY A 125 1.33 27.91 -0.38
N SER A 126 0.90 26.94 0.45
CA SER A 126 1.28 26.89 1.86
C SER A 126 2.71 26.39 2.03
N SER A 127 3.45 26.97 2.97
CA SER A 127 4.85 26.58 3.26
C SER A 127 4.95 25.13 3.73
N PHE A 128 3.98 24.63 4.49
CA PHE A 128 3.96 23.26 4.98
C PHE A 128 3.63 22.26 3.87
N GLY A 129 2.68 22.58 2.99
CA GLY A 129 2.37 21.80 1.81
C GLY A 129 3.60 21.65 0.90
N GLY A 130 4.33 22.75 0.66
CA GLY A 130 5.57 22.73 -0.13
C GLY A 130 6.67 21.89 0.51
N LEU A 131 6.89 22.01 1.82
CA LEU A 131 7.86 21.19 2.55
C LEU A 131 7.49 19.71 2.54
N GLY A 132 6.20 19.37 2.77
CA GLY A 132 5.71 18.00 2.72
C GLY A 132 5.92 17.37 1.35
N SER A 133 5.51 18.08 0.29
CA SER A 133 5.64 17.62 -1.10
C SER A 133 7.09 17.37 -1.52
N SER A 134 8.01 18.27 -1.18
CA SER A 134 9.43 18.10 -1.51
C SER A 134 10.05 16.90 -0.80
N ARG A 135 9.68 16.66 0.47
CA ARG A 135 10.13 15.50 1.24
C ARG A 135 9.56 14.19 0.72
N GLU A 136 8.27 14.16 0.41
CA GLU A 136 7.61 12.97 -0.15
C GLU A 136 8.22 12.60 -1.50
N MET A 137 8.47 13.59 -2.38
CA MET A 137 9.11 13.33 -3.67
C MET A 137 10.55 12.84 -3.53
N THR A 138 11.28 13.30 -2.52
CA THR A 138 12.64 12.79 -2.22
C THR A 138 12.61 11.33 -1.78
N ILE A 139 11.64 10.95 -0.94
CA ILE A 139 11.44 9.57 -0.51
C ILE A 139 11.02 8.71 -1.70
N ALA A 140 10.07 9.17 -2.50
CA ALA A 140 9.58 8.46 -3.68
C ALA A 140 10.69 8.15 -4.69
N ALA A 141 11.56 9.12 -4.97
CA ALA A 141 12.69 8.96 -5.90
C ALA A 141 13.64 7.80 -5.53
N LEU A 142 13.70 7.43 -4.26
CA LEU A 142 14.52 6.31 -3.77
C LEU A 142 13.69 5.04 -3.54
N ALA A 143 12.45 5.17 -3.08
CA ALA A 143 11.58 4.04 -2.76
C ALA A 143 11.06 3.34 -4.03
N GLU A 144 10.68 4.09 -5.07
CA GLU A 144 10.15 3.52 -6.31
C GLU A 144 11.15 2.60 -7.04
N PRO A 145 12.42 2.99 -7.27
CA PRO A 145 13.41 2.08 -7.86
C PRO A 145 13.65 0.83 -7.02
N ALA A 146 13.69 0.95 -5.69
CA ALA A 146 13.85 -0.20 -4.80
C ALA A 146 12.65 -1.16 -4.90
N MET A 147 11.43 -0.62 -4.94
CA MET A 147 10.20 -1.39 -5.13
C MET A 147 10.20 -2.11 -6.48
N MET A 148 10.58 -1.41 -7.55
CA MET A 148 10.66 -1.97 -8.91
C MET A 148 11.63 -3.15 -8.96
N LEU A 149 12.85 -3.01 -8.43
CA LEU A 149 13.85 -4.08 -8.40
C LEU A 149 13.37 -5.30 -7.61
N ALA A 150 12.76 -5.09 -6.43
CA ALA A 150 12.22 -6.17 -5.63
C ALA A 150 11.12 -6.94 -6.37
N VAL A 151 10.24 -6.22 -7.08
CA VAL A 151 9.17 -6.80 -7.89
C VAL A 151 9.72 -7.51 -9.12
N PHE A 152 10.75 -6.96 -9.80
CA PHE A 152 11.41 -7.61 -10.92
C PHE A 152 12.09 -8.93 -10.53
N THR A 153 12.63 -9.02 -9.31
CA THR A 153 13.18 -10.29 -8.79
C THR A 153 12.12 -11.39 -8.81
N VAL A 154 10.89 -11.09 -8.41
CA VAL A 154 9.77 -12.04 -8.46
C VAL A 154 9.36 -12.33 -9.89
N ALA A 155 9.24 -11.30 -10.73
CA ALA A 155 8.83 -11.41 -12.13
C ALA A 155 9.81 -12.28 -12.96
N ILE A 156 11.11 -12.10 -12.79
CA ILE A 156 12.14 -12.92 -13.44
C ILE A 156 12.07 -14.36 -12.93
N GLY A 157 11.95 -14.55 -11.61
CA GLY A 157 11.79 -15.87 -11.03
C GLY A 157 10.59 -16.66 -11.57
N THR A 158 9.54 -15.97 -12.01
CA THR A 158 8.31 -16.59 -12.57
C THR A 158 8.17 -16.41 -14.08
N ASN A 159 9.10 -15.75 -14.76
CA ASN A 159 9.03 -15.38 -16.18
C ASN A 159 7.72 -14.64 -16.55
N SER A 160 7.13 -13.94 -15.60
CA SER A 160 5.88 -13.20 -15.80
C SER A 160 5.80 -11.97 -14.92
N THR A 161 5.31 -10.88 -15.46
CA THR A 161 4.99 -9.64 -14.71
C THR A 161 3.58 -9.66 -14.12
N SER A 162 2.78 -10.67 -14.44
CA SER A 162 1.42 -10.82 -13.93
C SER A 162 1.42 -11.43 -12.53
N LEU A 163 0.84 -10.73 -11.56
CA LEU A 163 0.64 -11.25 -10.20
C LEU A 163 -0.22 -12.50 -10.16
N SER A 164 -1.14 -12.65 -11.10
CA SER A 164 -1.97 -13.85 -11.23
C SER A 164 -1.14 -15.07 -11.64
N GLU A 165 -0.17 -14.90 -12.54
CA GLU A 165 0.76 -15.96 -12.92
C GLU A 165 1.74 -16.32 -11.79
N VAL A 166 2.25 -15.30 -11.08
CA VAL A 166 3.04 -15.49 -9.85
C VAL A 166 2.28 -16.36 -8.84
N ALA A 167 1.02 -16.03 -8.59
CA ALA A 167 0.17 -16.77 -7.68
C ALA A 167 -0.07 -18.22 -8.15
N ARG A 168 -0.32 -18.43 -9.45
CA ARG A 168 -0.51 -19.77 -10.04
C ARG A 168 0.73 -20.65 -9.92
N MET A 169 1.92 -20.11 -10.23
CA MET A 169 3.19 -20.88 -10.17
C MET A 169 3.55 -21.26 -8.73
N ALA A 170 3.16 -20.45 -7.77
CA ALA A 170 3.41 -20.71 -6.37
C ALA A 170 2.62 -21.89 -5.79
N ILE A 171 1.42 -22.17 -6.30
CA ILE A 171 0.57 -23.26 -5.81
C ILE A 171 1.24 -24.64 -6.03
N GLY A 172 2.18 -24.77 -6.97
CA GLY A 172 2.91 -26.00 -7.25
C GLY A 172 4.29 -26.13 -6.61
N ASN A 173 4.91 -25.04 -6.17
CA ASN A 173 6.31 -25.06 -5.73
C ASN A 173 6.66 -23.99 -4.69
N TYR A 174 6.17 -24.17 -3.47
CA TYR A 174 6.35 -23.20 -2.37
C TYR A 174 7.83 -22.99 -1.96
N TRP A 175 8.70 -24.01 -2.14
CA TRP A 175 10.11 -23.94 -1.76
C TRP A 175 10.90 -22.90 -2.54
N ARG A 176 10.46 -22.58 -3.76
CA ARG A 176 11.10 -21.57 -4.59
C ARG A 176 11.04 -20.18 -3.96
N PHE A 177 10.01 -19.88 -3.16
CA PHE A 177 9.85 -18.61 -2.47
C PHE A 177 10.72 -18.47 -1.22
N LEU A 178 11.36 -19.56 -0.78
CA LEU A 178 12.37 -19.57 0.30
C LEU A 178 13.81 -19.40 -0.25
N ALA A 179 13.98 -19.23 -1.56
CA ALA A 179 15.30 -18.95 -2.13
C ALA A 179 15.89 -17.65 -1.56
N PRO A 180 17.20 -17.56 -1.35
CA PRO A 180 17.85 -16.38 -0.79
C PRO A 180 17.50 -15.07 -1.53
N ALA A 181 17.40 -15.13 -2.86
CA ALA A 181 16.97 -14.01 -3.70
C ALA A 181 15.59 -13.48 -3.29
N GLN A 182 14.62 -14.38 -3.07
CA GLN A 182 13.26 -14.01 -2.71
C GLN A 182 13.20 -13.44 -1.29
N MET A 183 13.99 -13.96 -0.36
CA MET A 183 14.05 -13.43 1.01
C MET A 183 14.67 -12.02 1.06
N LEU A 184 15.70 -11.75 0.25
CA LEU A 184 16.28 -10.41 0.11
C LEU A 184 15.28 -9.43 -0.51
N ALA A 185 14.57 -9.85 -1.57
CA ALA A 185 13.54 -9.04 -2.21
C ALA A 185 12.35 -8.76 -1.26
N PHE A 186 11.94 -9.76 -0.45
CA PHE A 186 10.93 -9.57 0.61
C PHE A 186 11.36 -8.52 1.62
N ALA A 187 12.60 -8.61 2.13
CA ALA A 187 13.14 -7.65 3.08
C ALA A 187 13.19 -6.23 2.48
N ALA A 188 13.64 -6.11 1.23
CA ALA A 188 13.67 -4.85 0.50
C ALA A 188 12.26 -4.24 0.37
N LEU A 189 11.29 -5.03 -0.10
CA LEU A 189 9.92 -4.56 -0.29
C LEU A 189 9.22 -4.25 1.05
N PHE A 190 9.57 -4.95 2.13
CA PHE A 190 9.07 -4.64 3.46
C PHE A 190 9.59 -3.28 3.97
N LEU A 191 10.86 -2.96 3.74
CA LEU A 191 11.40 -1.62 4.08
C LEU A 191 10.72 -0.52 3.24
N VAL A 192 10.50 -0.77 1.95
CA VAL A 192 9.77 0.15 1.08
C VAL A 192 8.32 0.31 1.55
N LEU A 193 7.64 -0.76 1.95
CA LEU A 193 6.28 -0.70 2.50
C LEU A 193 6.19 0.24 3.71
N ILE A 194 7.15 0.16 4.63
CA ILE A 194 7.20 1.06 5.81
C ILE A 194 7.36 2.51 5.36
N ALA A 195 8.25 2.78 4.39
CA ALA A 195 8.47 4.13 3.87
C ALA A 195 7.24 4.67 3.14
N GLU A 196 6.64 3.88 2.25
CA GLU A 196 5.48 4.22 1.44
C GLU A 196 4.20 4.46 2.24
N THR A 197 4.09 3.82 3.40
CA THR A 197 2.94 3.98 4.30
C THR A 197 3.19 5.03 5.39
N GLY A 198 4.31 5.76 5.33
CA GLY A 198 4.64 6.82 6.28
C GLY A 198 4.72 6.33 7.72
N ARG A 199 5.30 5.14 7.95
CA ARG A 199 5.36 4.51 9.26
C ARG A 199 6.73 4.67 9.91
N ILE A 200 6.78 4.56 11.26
CA ILE A 200 8.04 4.55 11.99
C ILE A 200 8.90 3.36 11.50
N PRO A 201 10.18 3.56 11.17
CA PRO A 201 11.04 4.70 11.53
C PRO A 201 11.04 5.90 10.56
N VAL A 202 10.34 5.86 9.43
CA VAL A 202 10.40 6.90 8.39
C VAL A 202 9.60 8.14 8.79
N ASP A 203 8.32 7.96 9.12
CA ASP A 203 7.47 9.04 9.60
C ASP A 203 6.61 8.59 10.80
N ASN A 204 6.04 9.55 11.52
CA ASN A 204 5.12 9.27 12.60
C ASN A 204 3.85 10.09 12.40
N PRO A 205 2.77 9.51 11.89
CA PRO A 205 1.52 10.22 11.63
C PRO A 205 0.85 10.76 12.91
N ALA A 206 1.24 10.28 14.10
CA ALA A 206 0.71 10.78 15.37
C ALA A 206 1.44 12.03 15.90
N THR A 207 2.53 12.45 15.26
CA THR A 207 3.33 13.59 15.71
C THR A 207 3.09 14.77 14.78
N HIS A 208 2.26 15.70 15.21
CA HIS A 208 1.96 16.93 14.47
C HIS A 208 3.00 18.03 14.75
N LEU A 209 4.30 17.69 14.62
CA LEU A 209 5.39 18.65 14.68
C LEU A 209 5.70 19.11 13.25
N GLU A 210 5.37 20.35 12.94
CA GLU A 210 5.40 20.97 11.61
C GLU A 210 6.72 20.76 10.85
N LEU A 211 7.87 20.85 11.55
CA LEU A 211 9.19 20.66 10.96
C LEU A 211 9.56 19.20 10.67
N THR A 212 8.78 18.22 11.13
CA THR A 212 9.12 16.80 11.00
C THR A 212 8.08 16.01 10.20
N MET A 213 6.94 16.62 9.85
CA MET A 213 5.88 16.00 9.08
C MET A 213 6.30 15.79 7.62
N ILE A 214 5.83 14.71 7.01
CA ILE A 214 6.03 14.40 5.59
C ILE A 214 4.65 14.34 4.93
N HIS A 215 3.97 13.22 5.07
CA HIS A 215 2.68 12.97 4.44
C HIS A 215 1.57 13.89 4.98
N GLU A 216 1.47 14.02 6.30
CA GLU A 216 0.46 14.85 6.95
C GLU A 216 0.58 16.34 6.56
N ALA A 217 1.80 16.82 6.24
CA ALA A 217 2.02 18.19 5.83
C ALA A 217 1.36 18.53 4.47
N MET A 218 1.25 17.57 3.55
CA MET A 218 0.61 17.78 2.24
C MET A 218 -0.91 17.86 2.33
N ILE A 219 -1.51 17.28 3.37
CA ILE A 219 -2.96 17.17 3.52
C ILE A 219 -3.56 18.15 4.51
N LEU A 220 -2.74 19.02 5.12
CA LEU A 220 -3.18 19.98 6.16
C LEU A 220 -4.32 20.89 5.72
N GLU A 221 -4.31 21.32 4.45
CA GLU A 221 -5.32 22.23 3.90
C GLU A 221 -6.60 21.50 3.46
N TYR A 222 -6.57 20.15 3.39
CA TYR A 222 -7.75 19.37 3.05
C TYR A 222 -8.69 19.23 4.23
N SER A 223 -10.01 19.38 3.99
CA SER A 223 -11.04 19.26 5.01
C SER A 223 -12.26 18.48 4.50
N GLY A 224 -13.12 18.04 5.42
CA GLY A 224 -14.39 17.40 5.11
C GLY A 224 -14.26 16.18 4.18
N PRO A 225 -15.12 16.05 3.15
CA PRO A 225 -15.13 14.91 2.23
C PRO A 225 -13.83 14.69 1.45
N TYR A 226 -13.10 15.75 1.11
CA TYR A 226 -11.82 15.61 0.40
C TYR A 226 -10.77 14.94 1.27
N LEU A 227 -10.66 15.34 2.54
CA LEU A 227 -9.78 14.67 3.49
C LEU A 227 -10.22 13.23 3.72
N ALA A 228 -11.54 12.95 3.78
CA ALA A 228 -12.04 11.58 3.91
C ALA A 228 -11.60 10.67 2.76
N LEU A 229 -11.66 11.15 1.52
CA LEU A 229 -11.21 10.40 0.34
C LEU A 229 -9.71 10.12 0.38
N ILE A 230 -8.89 11.11 0.77
CA ILE A 230 -7.43 10.95 0.91
C ILE A 230 -7.10 9.91 2.00
N GLU A 231 -7.70 10.02 3.18
CA GLU A 231 -7.50 9.08 4.29
C GLU A 231 -7.95 7.67 3.94
N TRP A 232 -9.06 7.54 3.21
CA TRP A 232 -9.52 6.24 2.74
C TRP A 232 -8.58 5.67 1.68
N ALA A 233 -8.13 6.47 0.70
CA ALA A 233 -7.14 6.08 -0.29
C ALA A 233 -5.82 5.60 0.36
N ASN A 234 -5.36 6.29 1.40
CA ASN A 234 -4.17 5.90 2.16
C ASN A 234 -4.36 4.54 2.87
N SER A 235 -5.53 4.32 3.44
CA SER A 235 -5.87 3.02 4.04
C SER A 235 -5.88 1.91 2.99
N VAL A 236 -6.44 2.18 1.79
CA VAL A 236 -6.43 1.26 0.65
C VAL A 236 -4.99 1.03 0.16
N LYS A 237 -4.18 2.08 -0.03
CA LYS A 237 -2.76 1.98 -0.40
C LYS A 237 -1.99 1.06 0.56
N GLN A 238 -2.19 1.22 1.86
CA GLN A 238 -1.58 0.35 2.87
C GLN A 238 -1.99 -1.10 2.69
N LEU A 239 -3.28 -1.39 2.53
CA LEU A 239 -3.78 -2.74 2.27
C LEU A 239 -3.16 -3.32 1.00
N LEU A 240 -3.08 -2.53 -0.08
CA LEU A 240 -2.53 -2.96 -1.37
C LEU A 240 -1.06 -3.34 -1.27
N LEU A 241 -0.23 -2.50 -0.66
CA LEU A 241 1.20 -2.78 -0.49
C LEU A 241 1.44 -4.02 0.37
N MET A 242 0.65 -4.21 1.44
CA MET A 242 0.71 -5.41 2.26
C MET A 242 0.26 -6.66 1.49
N THR A 243 -0.81 -6.55 0.70
CA THR A 243 -1.30 -7.65 -0.14
C THR A 243 -0.32 -7.98 -1.27
N LEU A 244 0.29 -6.97 -1.89
CA LEU A 244 1.34 -7.14 -2.89
C LEU A 244 2.51 -7.91 -2.33
N LEU A 245 3.02 -7.53 -1.16
CA LEU A 245 4.11 -8.22 -0.48
C LEU A 245 3.75 -9.66 -0.14
N ILE A 246 2.53 -9.91 0.37
CA ILE A 246 2.04 -11.26 0.67
C ILE A 246 1.94 -12.10 -0.60
N ASN A 247 1.35 -11.57 -1.66
CA ASN A 247 1.11 -12.35 -2.88
C ASN A 247 2.37 -12.58 -3.69
N ALA A 248 3.35 -11.66 -3.63
CA ALA A 248 4.62 -11.81 -4.29
C ALA A 248 5.52 -12.88 -3.63
N PHE A 249 5.49 -12.99 -2.31
CA PHE A 249 6.46 -13.82 -1.56
C PHE A 249 5.83 -14.96 -0.76
N LEU A 250 4.54 -14.86 -0.39
CA LEU A 250 3.81 -15.86 0.38
C LEU A 250 2.47 -16.22 -0.29
N PRO A 251 2.46 -16.64 -1.56
CA PRO A 251 1.24 -16.79 -2.36
C PRO A 251 0.40 -18.04 -2.04
N PHE A 252 0.72 -18.79 -0.97
CA PHE A 252 -0.08 -19.93 -0.55
C PHE A 252 -1.50 -19.53 -0.08
N GLY A 253 -2.47 -20.44 -0.25
CA GLY A 253 -3.86 -20.25 0.19
C GLY A 253 -4.75 -19.51 -0.81
N LEU A 254 -4.26 -19.22 -2.03
CA LEU A 254 -5.10 -18.75 -3.12
C LEU A 254 -5.67 -19.95 -3.90
N HIS A 255 -6.96 -19.91 -4.23
CA HIS A 255 -7.61 -20.93 -5.04
C HIS A 255 -7.62 -20.51 -6.51
N LEU A 256 -7.35 -21.49 -7.43
CA LEU A 256 -7.26 -21.25 -8.86
C LEU A 256 -8.65 -21.00 -9.47
N GLU A 257 -9.63 -21.78 -9.04
CA GLU A 257 -10.98 -21.69 -9.58
C GLU A 257 -11.90 -20.84 -8.70
N TRP A 258 -12.75 -20.07 -9.34
CA TRP A 258 -13.78 -19.33 -8.64
C TRP A 258 -14.84 -20.28 -8.10
N SER A 259 -14.86 -20.43 -6.78
CA SER A 259 -15.91 -21.11 -6.04
C SER A 259 -16.17 -20.35 -4.74
N ILE A 260 -17.41 -20.34 -4.25
CA ILE A 260 -17.74 -19.63 -3.00
C ILE A 260 -16.92 -20.15 -1.83
N PRO A 261 -16.79 -21.49 -1.60
CA PRO A 261 -15.93 -21.99 -0.53
C PRO A 261 -14.45 -21.63 -0.72
N GLY A 262 -13.94 -21.71 -1.97
CA GLY A 262 -12.56 -21.33 -2.29
C GLY A 262 -12.29 -19.84 -2.06
N ALA A 263 -13.22 -18.97 -2.45
CA ALA A 263 -13.12 -17.55 -2.22
C ALA A 263 -13.11 -17.19 -0.72
N LEU A 264 -13.96 -17.83 0.08
CA LEU A 264 -13.98 -17.67 1.54
C LEU A 264 -12.68 -18.17 2.19
N ALA A 265 -12.16 -19.31 1.75
CA ALA A 265 -10.89 -19.83 2.22
C ALA A 265 -9.72 -18.91 1.85
N SER A 266 -9.63 -18.44 0.60
CA SER A 266 -8.61 -17.47 0.14
C SER A 266 -8.66 -16.19 0.96
N LEU A 267 -9.85 -15.66 1.22
CA LEU A 267 -10.04 -14.47 2.05
C LEU A 267 -9.59 -14.73 3.50
N GLY A 268 -9.91 -15.88 4.07
CA GLY A 268 -9.46 -16.27 5.41
C GLY A 268 -7.94 -16.33 5.52
N TYR A 269 -7.28 -16.97 4.56
CA TYR A 269 -5.81 -17.01 4.50
C TYR A 269 -5.19 -15.62 4.30
N LEU A 270 -5.80 -14.76 3.44
CA LEU A 270 -5.35 -13.39 3.24
C LEU A 270 -5.43 -12.59 4.55
N LEU A 271 -6.55 -12.65 5.25
CA LEU A 271 -6.73 -11.95 6.53
C LEU A 271 -5.74 -12.41 7.60
N LEU A 272 -5.47 -13.72 7.67
CA LEU A 272 -4.48 -14.28 8.60
C LEU A 272 -3.07 -13.72 8.30
N LYS A 273 -2.66 -13.73 7.03
CA LYS A 273 -1.36 -13.21 6.60
C LYS A 273 -1.25 -11.69 6.80
N LEU A 274 -2.33 -10.94 6.50
CA LEU A 274 -2.40 -9.51 6.77
C LEU A 274 -2.26 -9.21 8.26
N LEU A 275 -2.88 -10.01 9.13
CA LEU A 275 -2.73 -9.87 10.57
C LEU A 275 -1.29 -10.15 11.02
N ALA A 276 -0.66 -11.21 10.51
CA ALA A 276 0.73 -11.53 10.81
C ALA A 276 1.68 -10.41 10.37
N LEU A 277 1.47 -9.87 9.14
CA LEU A 277 2.26 -8.74 8.64
C LEU A 277 1.98 -7.46 9.42
N ALA A 278 0.74 -7.22 9.85
CA ALA A 278 0.38 -6.10 10.71
C ALA A 278 1.11 -6.17 12.06
N VAL A 279 1.21 -7.35 12.65
CA VAL A 279 2.01 -7.57 13.88
C VAL A 279 3.47 -7.24 13.61
N ALA A 280 4.06 -7.71 12.50
CA ALA A 280 5.46 -7.39 12.14
C ALA A 280 5.68 -5.88 11.98
N VAL A 281 4.78 -5.16 11.29
CA VAL A 281 4.83 -3.70 11.16
C VAL A 281 4.76 -3.03 12.52
N VAL A 282 3.83 -3.44 13.39
CA VAL A 282 3.67 -2.85 14.72
C VAL A 282 4.89 -3.13 15.61
N LEU A 283 5.50 -4.31 15.52
CA LEU A 283 6.76 -4.61 16.23
C LEU A 283 7.88 -3.66 15.77
N VAL A 284 8.05 -3.43 14.47
CA VAL A 284 9.03 -2.46 13.95
C VAL A 284 8.71 -1.06 14.45
N GLU A 285 7.45 -0.63 14.43
CA GLU A 285 7.05 0.69 14.92
C GLU A 285 7.25 0.89 16.42
N THR A 286 7.15 -0.16 17.22
CA THR A 286 7.28 -0.07 18.68
C THR A 286 8.72 -0.21 19.17
N THR A 287 9.57 -0.90 18.42
CA THR A 287 10.97 -1.12 18.75
C THR A 287 11.90 -0.02 18.24
N ASN A 288 11.46 0.75 17.24
CA ASN A 288 12.26 1.81 16.62
C ASN A 288 11.74 3.19 17.00
N ALA A 289 12.67 4.17 17.06
CA ALA A 289 12.33 5.58 17.15
C ALA A 289 12.23 6.20 15.74
N LYS A 290 11.48 7.30 15.62
CA LYS A 290 11.44 8.09 14.37
C LYS A 290 12.85 8.55 14.01
N MET A 291 13.26 8.28 12.78
CA MET A 291 14.53 8.74 12.23
C MET A 291 14.46 10.23 11.88
N ARG A 292 15.63 10.89 11.89
CA ARG A 292 15.75 12.22 11.29
C ARG A 292 15.58 12.09 9.77
N PHE A 293 14.91 13.05 9.16
CA PHE A 293 14.62 13.03 7.73
C PHE A 293 15.86 12.71 6.85
N PHE A 294 17.00 13.29 7.15
CA PHE A 294 18.26 13.07 6.40
C PHE A 294 18.82 11.64 6.49
N ARG A 295 18.33 10.81 7.41
CA ARG A 295 18.69 9.39 7.50
C ARG A 295 17.72 8.46 6.75
N VAL A 296 16.57 8.96 6.34
CA VAL A 296 15.59 8.17 5.56
C VAL A 296 16.18 7.71 4.22
N PRO A 297 16.94 8.53 3.47
CA PRO A 297 17.66 8.08 2.28
C PRO A 297 18.62 6.91 2.53
N GLU A 298 19.29 6.84 3.68
CA GLU A 298 20.18 5.73 4.04
C GLU A 298 19.38 4.42 4.17
N LEU A 299 18.21 4.44 4.83
CA LEU A 299 17.31 3.30 4.94
C LEU A 299 16.85 2.82 3.56
N LEU A 300 16.46 3.76 2.69
CA LEU A 300 16.02 3.44 1.33
C LEU A 300 17.16 2.95 0.43
N ALA A 301 18.38 3.45 0.63
CA ALA A 301 19.58 2.92 -0.02
C ALA A 301 19.85 1.47 0.40
N VAL A 302 19.64 1.11 1.66
CA VAL A 302 19.69 -0.29 2.12
C VAL A 302 18.60 -1.12 1.43
N ALA A 303 17.37 -0.62 1.34
CA ALA A 303 16.30 -1.31 0.63
C ALA A 303 16.66 -1.52 -0.86
N PHE A 304 17.20 -0.50 -1.52
CA PHE A 304 17.67 -0.59 -2.91
C PHE A 304 18.80 -1.61 -3.08
N THR A 305 19.80 -1.58 -2.21
CA THR A 305 20.93 -2.54 -2.28
C THR A 305 20.47 -3.98 -2.06
N LEU A 306 19.56 -4.22 -1.10
CA LEU A 306 18.94 -5.53 -0.89
C LEU A 306 18.17 -6.00 -2.13
N ALA A 307 17.40 -5.11 -2.76
CA ALA A 307 16.66 -5.42 -3.98
C ALA A 307 17.59 -5.71 -5.16
N ALA A 308 18.67 -4.94 -5.31
CA ALA A 308 19.68 -5.17 -6.35
C ALA A 308 20.43 -6.50 -6.15
N LEU A 309 20.82 -6.82 -4.91
CA LEU A 309 21.43 -8.09 -4.57
C LEU A 309 20.47 -9.27 -4.81
N ALA A 310 19.19 -9.10 -4.49
CA ALA A 310 18.15 -10.07 -4.77
C ALA A 310 18.07 -10.35 -6.28
N LEU A 311 18.02 -9.28 -7.08
CA LEU A 311 17.95 -9.39 -8.54
C LEU A 311 19.19 -10.10 -9.12
N VAL A 312 20.39 -9.72 -8.70
CA VAL A 312 21.65 -10.37 -9.13
C VAL A 312 21.67 -11.84 -8.70
N SER A 313 21.23 -12.15 -7.50
CA SER A 313 21.17 -13.53 -6.98
C SER A 313 20.24 -14.43 -7.80
N THR A 314 19.21 -13.91 -8.48
CA THR A 314 18.35 -14.74 -9.36
C THR A 314 19.04 -15.21 -10.63
N PHE A 315 20.16 -14.60 -11.02
CA PHE A 315 20.96 -15.02 -12.18
C PHE A 315 22.13 -15.93 -11.80
N LEU A 316 22.47 -16.00 -10.50
CA LEU A 316 23.59 -16.80 -10.01
C LEU A 316 23.13 -18.18 -9.52
N PHE A 317 21.90 -18.28 -9.05
CA PHE A 317 21.30 -19.48 -8.46
C PHE A 317 19.93 -19.78 -9.08
#